data_a924bdde15118863c36586f031847ca6
#
_entry.id   a924bdde15118863c36586f031847ca6
#
_cell.length_a   1.000
_cell.length_b   1.000
_cell.length_c   1.000
_cell.angle_alpha   90.00
_cell.angle_beta   90.00
_cell.angle_gamma   90.00
#
_symmetry.space_group_name_H-M   'P 1'
#
loop_
_entity.id
_entity.type
_entity.pdbx_description
1 polymer ?
#
loop_
_entity_poly.entity_id
_entity_poly.type
_entity_poly.pdbx_seq_one_letter_code
_entity_poly.pdbx_strand_id
1 'polypeptide(L)'
;MKRKNNDIGTKIWNIIENIMDYILRKIFRLKISDKQWNTLTQFVKFGIVGLSNTIISYLIYVIALLIFQKNVWIPSWDYLAAQIIAFVLSVLWSFYWNNKYVFQKGKNAQRSLVKTLLKTYMSYAFTGLFLNSILSFLWVEVLHISKLVAPIINLLISVPLNFVMNKFWAFRDKK
;
A
#
# COMPACT_ATOMS: atom_id res chain seq x y z
N MET A 1 17.95 -25.33 -3.19
CA MET A 1 18.33 -24.54 -4.37
C MET A 1 17.27 -23.46 -4.61
N LYS A 2 17.52 -22.20 -4.19
CA LYS A 2 16.61 -21.08 -4.47
C LYS A 2 16.71 -20.76 -5.96
N ARG A 3 15.66 -20.99 -6.74
CA ARG A 3 15.56 -20.41 -8.10
C ARG A 3 15.73 -18.89 -7.93
N LYS A 4 16.89 -18.37 -8.36
CA LYS A 4 17.07 -16.94 -8.57
C LYS A 4 16.09 -16.55 -9.69
N ASN A 5 14.92 -16.06 -9.31
CA ASN A 5 14.04 -15.42 -10.28
C ASN A 5 14.76 -14.16 -10.77
N ASN A 6 15.26 -14.22 -11.98
CA ASN A 6 15.99 -13.12 -12.65
C ASN A 6 15.01 -12.08 -13.22
N ASP A 7 13.84 -11.97 -12.60
CA ASP A 7 12.81 -11.00 -12.93
C ASP A 7 13.28 -9.57 -12.57
N ILE A 8 13.02 -8.62 -13.47
CA ILE A 8 13.38 -7.20 -13.33
C ILE A 8 12.94 -6.66 -11.96
N GLY A 9 11.75 -7.04 -11.50
CA GLY A 9 11.25 -6.67 -10.18
C GLY A 9 12.18 -7.14 -9.06
N THR A 10 12.66 -8.37 -9.12
CA THR A 10 13.61 -8.89 -8.11
C THR A 10 14.93 -8.12 -8.12
N LYS A 11 15.43 -7.70 -9.28
CA LYS A 11 16.63 -6.87 -9.39
C LYS A 11 16.44 -5.50 -8.74
N ILE A 12 15.30 -4.85 -9.00
CA ILE A 12 14.96 -3.55 -8.38
C ILE A 12 14.90 -3.68 -6.85
N TRP A 13 14.24 -4.72 -6.34
CA TRP A 13 14.13 -4.95 -4.90
C TRP A 13 15.48 -5.23 -4.25
N ASN A 14 16.38 -5.95 -4.90
CA ASN A 14 17.73 -6.17 -4.41
C ASN A 14 18.55 -4.86 -4.34
N ILE A 15 18.39 -3.97 -5.31
CA ILE A 15 19.02 -2.64 -5.28
C ILE A 15 18.54 -1.84 -4.08
N ILE A 16 17.23 -1.81 -3.85
CA ILE A 16 16.64 -1.11 -2.69
C ILE A 16 17.16 -1.68 -1.38
N GLU A 17 17.20 -3.01 -1.24
CA GLU A 17 17.73 -3.68 -0.06
C GLU A 17 19.21 -3.36 0.17
N ASN A 18 20.02 -3.33 -0.87
CA ASN A 18 21.44 -2.97 -0.79
C ASN A 18 21.64 -1.50 -0.37
N ILE A 19 20.82 -0.58 -0.90
CA ILE A 19 20.85 0.83 -0.50
C ILE A 19 20.48 0.97 0.99
N MET A 20 19.41 0.29 1.42
CA MET A 20 19.01 0.28 2.82
C MET A 20 20.08 -0.28 3.73
N ASP A 21 20.72 -1.39 3.34
CA ASP A 21 21.82 -2.01 4.10
C ASP A 21 22.99 -1.04 4.23
N TYR A 22 23.39 -0.42 3.13
CA TYR A 22 24.46 0.58 3.14
C TYR A 22 24.15 1.75 4.07
N ILE A 23 22.96 2.33 3.98
CA ILE A 23 22.57 3.48 4.80
C ILE A 23 22.49 3.09 6.29
N LEU A 24 21.75 2.02 6.60
CA LEU A 24 21.43 1.70 8.00
C LEU A 24 22.56 1.00 8.74
N ARG A 25 23.26 0.07 8.08
CA ARG A 25 24.32 -0.71 8.72
C ARG A 25 25.71 -0.09 8.57
N LYS A 26 26.03 0.53 7.41
CA LYS A 26 27.35 1.13 7.20
C LYS A 26 27.43 2.59 7.65
N ILE A 27 26.44 3.44 7.27
CA ILE A 27 26.46 4.87 7.64
C ILE A 27 26.01 5.04 9.09
N PHE A 28 24.81 4.59 9.42
CA PHE A 28 24.25 4.75 10.78
C PHE A 28 24.73 3.69 11.78
N ARG A 29 25.46 2.66 11.33
CA ARG A 29 26.03 1.57 12.15
C ARG A 29 25.01 0.92 13.09
N LEU A 30 23.75 0.81 12.68
CA LEU A 30 22.69 0.23 13.49
C LEU A 30 22.85 -1.30 13.58
N LYS A 31 22.78 -1.81 14.81
CA LYS A 31 22.73 -3.27 15.07
C LYS A 31 21.31 -3.77 14.89
N ILE A 32 20.96 -4.19 13.69
CA ILE A 32 19.62 -4.64 13.31
C ILE A 32 19.63 -6.17 13.23
N SER A 33 18.78 -6.85 14.00
CA SER A 33 18.60 -8.31 13.92
C SER A 33 17.94 -8.69 12.60
N ASP A 34 18.09 -9.94 12.14
CA ASP A 34 17.51 -10.44 10.90
C ASP A 34 15.97 -10.32 10.89
N LYS A 35 15.32 -10.52 12.04
CA LYS A 35 13.87 -10.35 12.17
C LYS A 35 13.44 -8.88 11.96
N GLN A 36 14.16 -7.96 12.55
CA GLN A 36 13.92 -6.51 12.38
C GLN A 36 14.20 -6.09 10.95
N TRP A 37 15.31 -6.57 10.36
CA TRP A 37 15.67 -6.33 8.97
C TRP A 37 14.57 -6.76 8.00
N ASN A 38 14.10 -7.99 8.13
CA ASN A 38 13.01 -8.51 7.30
C ASN A 38 11.73 -7.68 7.43
N THR A 39 11.40 -7.22 8.65
CA THR A 39 10.21 -6.40 8.87
C THR A 39 10.36 -5.01 8.25
N LEU A 40 11.52 -4.39 8.41
CA LEU A 40 11.83 -3.08 7.85
C LEU A 40 11.84 -3.11 6.33
N THR A 41 12.47 -4.12 5.73
CA THR A 41 12.48 -4.33 4.28
C THR A 41 11.06 -4.52 3.74
N GLN A 42 10.22 -5.30 4.41
CA GLN A 42 8.81 -5.44 4.05
C GLN A 42 8.07 -4.12 4.15
N PHE A 43 8.32 -3.32 5.19
CA PHE A 43 7.69 -2.00 5.37
C PHE A 43 8.07 -1.03 4.25
N VAL A 44 9.34 -0.95 3.90
CA VAL A 44 9.81 -0.07 2.81
C VAL A 44 9.23 -0.53 1.47
N LYS A 45 9.26 -1.83 1.17
CA LYS A 45 8.62 -2.37 -0.04
C LYS A 45 7.12 -2.06 -0.08
N PHE A 46 6.43 -2.21 1.03
CA PHE A 46 5.00 -1.87 1.16
C PHE A 46 4.75 -0.38 0.87
N GLY A 47 5.59 0.50 1.42
CA GLY A 47 5.52 1.94 1.16
C GLY A 47 5.72 2.30 -0.32
N ILE A 48 6.69 1.67 -0.99
CA ILE A 48 6.94 1.87 -2.43
C ILE A 48 5.75 1.37 -3.27
N VAL A 49 5.20 0.21 -2.94
CA VAL A 49 3.98 -0.30 -3.58
C VAL A 49 2.81 0.65 -3.34
N GLY A 50 2.66 1.19 -2.12
CA GLY A 50 1.65 2.18 -1.78
C GLY A 50 1.78 3.47 -2.58
N LEU A 51 3.00 3.98 -2.76
CA LEU A 51 3.25 5.15 -3.60
C LEU A 51 2.88 4.89 -5.07
N SER A 52 3.30 3.75 -5.62
CA SER A 52 2.92 3.35 -6.98
C SER A 52 1.40 3.19 -7.13
N ASN A 53 0.73 2.66 -6.09
CA ASN A 53 -0.73 2.54 -6.04
C ASN A 53 -1.43 3.91 -6.15
N THR A 54 -0.91 4.92 -5.46
CA THR A 54 -1.46 6.28 -5.52
C THR A 54 -1.37 6.85 -6.93
N ILE A 55 -0.22 6.69 -7.60
CA ILE A 55 -0.01 7.14 -8.98
C ILE A 55 -0.98 6.42 -9.93
N ILE A 56 -1.05 5.09 -9.85
CA ILE A 56 -1.93 4.27 -10.69
C ILE A 56 -3.40 4.62 -10.44
N SER A 57 -3.80 4.79 -9.18
CA SER A 57 -5.17 5.21 -8.82
C SER A 57 -5.55 6.53 -9.48
N TYR A 58 -4.66 7.52 -9.40
CA TYR A 58 -4.90 8.82 -10.02
C TYR A 58 -5.02 8.72 -11.55
N LEU A 59 -4.13 7.98 -12.20
CA LEU A 59 -4.18 7.77 -13.65
C LEU A 59 -5.49 7.08 -14.08
N ILE A 60 -5.91 6.04 -13.36
CA ILE A 60 -7.18 5.35 -13.65
C ILE A 60 -8.36 6.30 -13.44
N TYR A 61 -8.34 7.08 -12.36
CA TYR A 61 -9.39 8.07 -12.08
C TYR A 61 -9.53 9.08 -13.24
N VAL A 62 -8.42 9.68 -13.67
CA VAL A 62 -8.43 10.66 -14.77
C VAL A 62 -8.96 10.03 -16.06
N ILE A 63 -8.48 8.84 -16.43
CA ILE A 63 -8.91 8.13 -17.64
C ILE A 63 -10.43 7.82 -17.58
N ALA A 64 -10.90 7.26 -16.46
CA ALA A 64 -12.31 6.92 -16.28
C ALA A 64 -13.20 8.17 -16.34
N LEU A 65 -12.79 9.25 -15.66
CA LEU A 65 -13.51 10.52 -15.65
C LEU A 65 -13.64 11.10 -17.07
N LEU A 66 -12.55 11.14 -17.82
CA LEU A 66 -12.56 11.64 -19.22
C LEU A 66 -13.46 10.79 -20.13
N ILE A 67 -13.47 9.45 -19.93
CA ILE A 67 -14.37 8.56 -20.67
C ILE A 67 -15.82 8.87 -20.35
N PHE A 68 -16.19 9.03 -19.07
CA PHE A 68 -17.56 9.33 -18.66
C PHE A 68 -18.02 10.70 -19.18
N GLN A 69 -17.17 11.71 -19.09
CA GLN A 69 -17.49 13.05 -19.58
C GLN A 69 -17.65 13.10 -21.10
N LYS A 70 -16.75 12.43 -21.86
CA LYS A 70 -16.84 12.39 -23.32
C LYS A 70 -18.12 11.72 -23.82
N ASN A 71 -18.59 10.68 -23.14
CA ASN A 71 -19.78 9.92 -23.55
C ASN A 71 -21.05 10.39 -22.82
N VAL A 72 -20.96 11.44 -22.00
CA VAL A 72 -22.07 11.97 -21.19
C VAL A 72 -22.73 10.89 -20.32
N TRP A 73 -21.93 9.93 -19.86
CA TRP A 73 -22.40 8.88 -18.96
C TRP A 73 -22.45 9.37 -17.54
N ILE A 74 -23.59 9.24 -16.88
CA ILE A 74 -23.79 9.55 -15.46
C ILE A 74 -23.31 10.99 -15.10
N PRO A 75 -23.79 12.05 -15.79
CA PRO A 75 -23.17 13.39 -15.68
C PRO A 75 -23.11 13.98 -14.27
N SER A 76 -24.01 13.57 -13.37
CA SER A 76 -24.02 14.06 -11.98
C SER A 76 -23.13 13.24 -11.02
N TRP A 77 -22.67 12.04 -11.43
CA TRP A 77 -21.98 11.08 -10.59
C TRP A 77 -20.69 10.54 -11.22
N ASP A 78 -20.26 11.12 -12.34
CA ASP A 78 -19.10 10.69 -13.13
C ASP A 78 -17.81 10.59 -12.29
N TYR A 79 -17.54 11.60 -11.46
CA TYR A 79 -16.38 11.63 -10.59
C TYR A 79 -16.42 10.54 -9.48
N LEU A 80 -17.59 10.25 -8.93
CA LEU A 80 -17.73 9.18 -7.93
C LEU A 80 -17.58 7.80 -8.56
N ALA A 81 -18.17 7.58 -9.73
CA ALA A 81 -17.99 6.34 -10.49
C ALA A 81 -16.52 6.15 -10.88
N ALA A 82 -15.85 7.19 -11.38
CA ALA A 82 -14.44 7.16 -11.69
C ALA A 82 -13.58 6.85 -10.45
N GLN A 83 -13.91 7.42 -9.28
CA GLN A 83 -13.22 7.15 -8.02
C GLN A 83 -13.38 5.70 -7.55
N ILE A 84 -14.58 5.13 -7.67
CA ILE A 84 -14.82 3.72 -7.32
C ILE A 84 -14.00 2.80 -8.24
N ILE A 85 -14.00 3.04 -9.55
CA ILE A 85 -13.21 2.26 -10.51
C ILE A 85 -11.72 2.37 -10.18
N ALA A 86 -11.22 3.58 -9.93
CA ALA A 86 -9.83 3.82 -9.55
C ALA A 86 -9.46 3.08 -8.27
N PHE A 87 -10.29 3.12 -7.24
CA PHE A 87 -10.08 2.39 -6.00
C PHE A 87 -10.02 0.88 -6.23
N VAL A 88 -11.00 0.31 -6.94
CA VAL A 88 -11.03 -1.14 -7.18
C VAL A 88 -9.81 -1.59 -7.96
N LEU A 89 -9.46 -0.94 -9.05
CA LEU A 89 -8.34 -1.37 -9.89
C LEU A 89 -6.97 -1.11 -9.24
N SER A 90 -6.83 0.00 -8.53
CA SER A 90 -5.56 0.31 -7.85
C SER A 90 -5.28 -0.63 -6.67
N VAL A 91 -6.30 -1.05 -5.93
CA VAL A 91 -6.13 -2.06 -4.88
C VAL A 91 -5.74 -3.42 -5.45
N LEU A 92 -6.27 -3.82 -6.63
CA LEU A 92 -5.80 -5.03 -7.34
C LEU A 92 -4.32 -4.92 -7.71
N TRP A 93 -3.88 -3.76 -8.22
CA TRP A 93 -2.47 -3.48 -8.49
C TRP A 93 -1.62 -3.64 -7.24
N SER A 94 -2.00 -2.98 -6.16
CA SER A 94 -1.31 -3.05 -4.88
C SER A 94 -1.28 -4.48 -4.33
N PHE A 95 -2.39 -5.21 -4.39
CA PHE A 95 -2.49 -6.60 -3.96
C PHE A 95 -1.51 -7.51 -4.72
N TYR A 96 -1.45 -7.38 -6.05
CA TYR A 96 -0.53 -8.17 -6.88
C TYR A 96 0.92 -8.00 -6.42
N TRP A 97 1.39 -6.74 -6.29
CA TRP A 97 2.76 -6.44 -5.93
C TRP A 97 3.06 -6.81 -4.47
N ASN A 98 2.15 -6.55 -3.55
CA ASN A 98 2.28 -6.95 -2.15
C ASN A 98 2.36 -8.47 -1.99
N ASN A 99 1.53 -9.22 -2.71
CA ASN A 99 1.53 -10.67 -2.67
C ASN A 99 2.82 -11.27 -3.28
N LYS A 100 3.33 -10.67 -4.35
CA LYS A 100 4.51 -11.17 -5.08
C LYS A 100 5.84 -10.83 -4.39
N TYR A 101 5.98 -9.63 -3.81
CA TYR A 101 7.29 -9.13 -3.35
C TYR A 101 7.35 -8.74 -1.88
N VAL A 102 6.24 -8.36 -1.26
CA VAL A 102 6.23 -7.88 0.13
C VAL A 102 5.89 -9.00 1.10
N PHE A 103 4.73 -9.61 0.92
CA PHE A 103 4.19 -10.65 1.81
C PHE A 103 4.18 -12.00 1.09
N GLN A 104 5.37 -12.47 0.74
CA GLN A 104 5.51 -13.74 0.03
C GLN A 104 4.98 -14.91 0.87
N LYS A 105 4.23 -15.80 0.22
CA LYS A 105 3.70 -17.00 0.85
C LYS A 105 4.83 -17.96 1.23
N GLY A 106 4.79 -18.48 2.44
CA GLY A 106 5.71 -19.54 2.90
C GLY A 106 5.55 -20.83 2.08
N LYS A 107 6.61 -21.66 2.02
CA LYS A 107 6.62 -22.87 1.17
C LYS A 107 5.45 -23.83 1.44
N ASN A 108 5.05 -23.98 2.71
CA ASN A 108 3.98 -24.91 3.15
C ASN A 108 2.73 -24.18 3.62
N ALA A 109 2.65 -22.86 3.40
CA ALA A 109 1.53 -22.08 3.90
C ALA A 109 0.30 -22.21 2.99
N GLN A 110 -0.88 -22.28 3.58
CA GLN A 110 -2.15 -22.24 2.87
C GLN A 110 -2.76 -20.86 3.01
N ARG A 111 -2.78 -20.09 1.93
CA ARG A 111 -3.41 -18.77 1.87
C ARG A 111 -4.31 -18.67 0.64
N SER A 112 -5.59 -18.42 0.87
CA SER A 112 -6.56 -18.19 -0.20
C SER A 112 -6.35 -16.76 -0.75
N LEU A 113 -6.09 -16.63 -2.05
CA LEU A 113 -5.90 -15.35 -2.72
C LEU A 113 -7.14 -14.46 -2.64
N VAL A 114 -8.33 -15.05 -2.84
CA VAL A 114 -9.61 -14.31 -2.78
C VAL A 114 -9.85 -13.73 -1.38
N LYS A 115 -9.69 -14.55 -0.33
CA LYS A 115 -9.84 -14.08 1.06
C LYS A 115 -8.81 -12.99 1.40
N THR A 116 -7.57 -13.14 0.93
CA THR A 116 -6.52 -12.15 1.14
C THR A 116 -6.84 -10.86 0.41
N LEU A 117 -7.32 -10.93 -0.82
CA LEU A 117 -7.74 -9.77 -1.61
C LEU A 117 -8.89 -9.01 -0.91
N LEU A 118 -9.96 -9.72 -0.48
CA LEU A 118 -11.07 -9.09 0.25
C LEU A 118 -10.60 -8.38 1.52
N LYS A 119 -9.72 -9.02 2.29
CA LYS A 119 -9.13 -8.41 3.49
C LYS A 119 -8.26 -7.20 3.15
N THR A 120 -7.56 -7.24 2.02
CA THR A 120 -6.78 -6.10 1.53
C THR A 120 -7.70 -4.92 1.22
N TYR A 121 -8.81 -5.14 0.50
CA TYR A 121 -9.82 -4.11 0.28
C TYR A 121 -10.36 -3.52 1.58
N MET A 122 -10.69 -4.38 2.56
CA MET A 122 -11.17 -3.92 3.87
C MET A 122 -10.11 -3.10 4.62
N SER A 123 -8.83 -3.53 4.58
CA SER A 123 -7.73 -2.76 5.18
C SER A 123 -7.59 -1.37 4.59
N TYR A 124 -7.60 -1.27 3.26
CA TYR A 124 -7.48 0.02 2.56
C TYR A 124 -8.72 0.91 2.76
N ALA A 125 -9.92 0.34 2.72
CA ALA A 125 -11.15 1.08 3.00
C ALA A 125 -11.18 1.59 4.45
N PHE A 126 -10.81 0.76 5.41
CA PHE A 126 -10.76 1.15 6.81
C PHE A 126 -9.75 2.28 7.06
N THR A 127 -8.51 2.14 6.59
CA THR A 127 -7.48 3.16 6.81
C THR A 127 -7.69 4.40 5.95
N GLY A 128 -8.09 4.24 4.70
CA GLY A 128 -8.23 5.34 3.74
C GLY A 128 -9.52 6.14 3.88
N LEU A 129 -10.62 5.53 4.28
CA LEU A 129 -11.90 6.21 4.45
C LEU A 129 -12.20 6.49 5.92
N PHE A 130 -12.34 5.45 6.72
CA PHE A 130 -12.81 5.60 8.10
C PHE A 130 -11.77 6.27 9.00
N LEU A 131 -10.57 5.72 9.09
CA LEU A 131 -9.52 6.25 9.96
C LEU A 131 -9.10 7.66 9.53
N ASN A 132 -8.84 7.87 8.23
CA ASN A 132 -8.43 9.19 7.74
C ASN A 132 -9.49 10.27 7.99
N SER A 133 -10.78 9.95 7.90
CA SER A 133 -11.85 10.92 8.20
C SER A 133 -11.85 11.31 9.69
N ILE A 134 -11.73 10.34 10.59
CA ILE A 134 -11.66 10.59 12.03
C ILE A 134 -10.42 11.42 12.39
N LEU A 135 -9.26 11.02 11.87
CA LEU A 135 -8.01 11.74 12.12
C LEU A 135 -8.07 13.17 11.56
N SER A 136 -8.60 13.36 10.33
CA SER A 136 -8.74 14.69 9.75
C SER A 136 -9.64 15.60 10.57
N PHE A 137 -10.77 15.07 11.05
CA PHE A 137 -11.65 15.78 11.96
C PHE A 137 -10.90 16.20 13.24
N LEU A 138 -10.18 15.25 13.86
CA LEU A 138 -9.42 15.52 15.08
C LEU A 138 -8.36 16.63 14.87
N TRP A 139 -7.58 16.53 13.77
CA TRP A 139 -6.53 17.50 13.51
C TRP A 139 -7.07 18.89 13.17
N VAL A 140 -8.09 18.95 12.32
CA VAL A 140 -8.57 20.22 11.77
C VAL A 140 -9.55 20.91 12.73
N GLU A 141 -10.57 20.18 13.18
CA GLU A 141 -11.68 20.79 13.96
C GLU A 141 -11.38 20.86 15.47
N VAL A 142 -10.64 19.87 16.02
CA VAL A 142 -10.36 19.84 17.47
C VAL A 142 -9.01 20.50 17.79
N LEU A 143 -7.95 20.15 17.04
CA LEU A 143 -6.58 20.64 17.31
C LEU A 143 -6.19 21.86 16.46
N HIS A 144 -7.11 22.35 15.61
CA HIS A 144 -6.92 23.51 14.74
C HIS A 144 -5.65 23.47 13.88
N ILE A 145 -5.22 22.25 13.49
CA ILE A 145 -4.10 22.04 12.57
C ILE A 145 -4.54 22.40 11.14
N SER A 146 -3.65 23.02 10.38
CA SER A 146 -3.90 23.39 9.00
C SER A 146 -4.39 22.18 8.16
N LYS A 147 -5.43 22.42 7.34
CA LYS A 147 -5.97 21.44 6.37
C LYS A 147 -4.93 20.93 5.37
N LEU A 148 -3.83 21.65 5.18
CA LEU A 148 -2.71 21.24 4.32
C LEU A 148 -1.76 20.28 5.06
N VAL A 149 -1.64 20.38 6.38
CA VAL A 149 -0.73 19.57 7.21
C VAL A 149 -1.41 18.28 7.68
N ALA A 150 -2.69 18.33 7.98
CA ALA A 150 -3.46 17.20 8.47
C ALA A 150 -3.33 15.91 7.61
N PRO A 151 -3.39 15.94 6.27
CA PRO A 151 -3.18 14.76 5.44
C PRO A 151 -1.77 14.13 5.58
N ILE A 152 -0.75 14.95 5.82
CA ILE A 152 0.64 14.46 6.03
C ILE A 152 0.71 13.67 7.34
N ILE A 153 0.10 14.19 8.41
CA ILE A 153 0.01 13.49 9.70
C ILE A 153 -0.78 12.18 9.53
N ASN A 154 -1.88 12.22 8.78
CA ASN A 154 -2.67 11.03 8.49
C ASN A 154 -1.83 9.94 7.81
N LEU A 155 -0.98 10.28 6.85
CA LEU A 155 -0.10 9.32 6.19
C LEU A 155 0.88 8.68 7.17
N LEU A 156 1.46 9.44 8.11
CA LEU A 156 2.38 8.93 9.11
C LEU A 156 1.72 7.90 10.04
N ILE A 157 0.41 7.96 10.23
CA ILE A 157 -0.35 7.02 11.06
C ILE A 157 -0.96 5.90 10.20
N SER A 158 -1.61 6.25 9.09
CA SER A 158 -2.37 5.28 8.29
C SER A 158 -1.48 4.29 7.54
N VAL A 159 -0.29 4.72 7.06
CA VAL A 159 0.62 3.82 6.34
C VAL A 159 1.19 2.71 7.24
N PRO A 160 1.75 3.00 8.44
CA PRO A 160 2.15 1.95 9.37
C PRO A 160 1.00 1.04 9.79
N LEU A 161 -0.18 1.61 10.10
CA LEU A 161 -1.34 0.81 10.49
C LEU A 161 -1.80 -0.10 9.35
N ASN A 162 -1.87 0.42 8.13
CA ASN A 162 -2.22 -0.37 6.96
C ASN A 162 -1.21 -1.49 6.69
N PHE A 163 0.09 -1.23 6.89
CA PHE A 163 1.12 -2.26 6.84
C PHE A 163 0.89 -3.36 7.89
N VAL A 164 0.62 -2.99 9.14
CA VAL A 164 0.34 -3.94 10.23
C VAL A 164 -0.89 -4.79 9.93
N MET A 165 -2.00 -4.16 9.49
CA MET A 165 -3.22 -4.85 9.09
C MET A 165 -2.97 -5.82 7.94
N ASN A 166 -2.26 -5.39 6.90
CA ASN A 166 -1.94 -6.28 5.79
C ASN A 166 -1.04 -7.42 6.24
N LYS A 167 0.05 -7.15 6.97
CA LYS A 167 1.02 -8.16 7.41
C LYS A 167 0.41 -9.23 8.31
N PHE A 168 -0.34 -8.82 9.33
CA PHE A 168 -0.80 -9.72 10.39
C PHE A 168 -2.23 -10.23 10.20
N TRP A 169 -3.02 -9.62 9.34
CA TRP A 169 -4.40 -10.02 9.11
C TRP A 169 -4.68 -10.42 7.66
N ALA A 170 -4.42 -9.56 6.66
CA ALA A 170 -4.77 -9.86 5.28
C ALA A 170 -3.86 -10.96 4.69
N PHE A 171 -2.55 -10.81 4.81
CA PHE A 171 -1.54 -11.70 4.24
C PHE A 171 -1.02 -12.76 5.23
N ARG A 172 -1.69 -12.95 6.36
CA ARG A 172 -1.31 -13.98 7.33
C ARG A 172 -1.45 -15.36 6.73
N ASP A 173 -0.36 -16.11 6.72
CA ASP A 173 -0.36 -17.52 6.33
C ASP A 173 -1.06 -18.36 7.41
N LYS A 174 -1.89 -19.32 6.98
CA LYS A 174 -2.39 -20.38 7.84
C LYS A 174 -1.35 -21.49 7.89
N LYS A 175 -1.08 -21.99 9.08
CA LYS A 175 -0.30 -23.22 9.29
C LYS A 175 -1.08 -24.42 8.85
#